data_53f51d0c197365393a6730143d3ecc76
#
_entry.id   53f51d0c197365393a6730143d3ecc76
#
_cell.length_a   1.000
_cell.length_b   1.000
_cell.length_c   1.000
_cell.angle_alpha   90.00
_cell.angle_beta   90.00
_cell.angle_gamma   90.00
#
_symmetry.space_group_name_H-M   'P 1'
#
loop_
_entity.id
_entity.type
_entity.pdbx_description
1 polymer ?
#
loop_
_entity_poly.entity_id
_entity_poly.type
_entity_poly.pdbx_seq_one_letter_code
_entity_poly.pdbx_strand_id
1 'polypeptide(L)'
;MATIERRIKEADFSNLSEPQMSDQDWEDFNDGIVLFNSGKFWESHEAWEEIWKRHSENSRFFFQGLIQVAAGLHQLRRNIYHGVEKHFRNALWKLEPFQPVFLEVDVKYLVKIIKEGQKELARLGEKELQAFSQRLIPQIIKVKHSSNISK
;
A
#
# COMPACT_ATOMS: atom_id res chain seq x y z
N MET A 1 17.30 -1.07 -17.43
CA MET A 1 16.28 -1.10 -16.38
C MET A 1 16.69 -0.14 -15.26
N ALA A 2 15.76 0.66 -14.79
CA ALA A 2 16.07 1.67 -13.77
C ALA A 2 16.26 1.02 -12.39
N THR A 3 17.23 1.51 -11.63
CA THR A 3 17.41 1.14 -10.24
C THR A 3 16.31 1.76 -9.40
N ILE A 4 16.20 1.33 -8.14
CA ILE A 4 15.22 1.92 -7.21
C ILE A 4 15.51 3.41 -7.01
N GLU A 5 16.75 3.78 -6.79
CA GLU A 5 17.13 5.18 -6.59
C GLU A 5 16.77 6.02 -7.81
N ARG A 6 17.00 5.48 -9.00
CA ARG A 6 16.66 6.19 -10.22
C ARG A 6 15.14 6.37 -10.36
N ARG A 7 14.38 5.33 -10.05
CA ARG A 7 12.92 5.42 -10.11
C ARG A 7 12.37 6.45 -9.13
N ILE A 8 12.96 6.51 -7.93
CA ILE A 8 12.56 7.52 -6.95
C ILE A 8 12.82 8.92 -7.49
N LYS A 9 13.97 9.12 -8.13
CA LYS A 9 14.29 10.43 -8.70
C LYS A 9 13.36 10.81 -9.85
N GLU A 10 12.91 9.83 -10.62
CA GLU A 10 12.02 10.09 -11.74
C GLU A 10 10.58 10.29 -11.31
N ALA A 11 10.20 9.84 -10.12
CA ALA A 11 8.85 10.04 -9.60
C ALA A 11 8.68 11.49 -9.17
N ASP A 12 7.55 12.08 -9.54
CA ASP A 12 7.24 13.45 -9.22
C ASP A 12 6.22 13.51 -8.09
N PHE A 13 6.66 13.91 -6.90
CA PHE A 13 5.81 14.03 -5.74
C PHE A 13 5.51 15.50 -5.39
N SER A 14 5.68 16.41 -6.35
CA SER A 14 5.55 17.83 -6.09
C SER A 14 4.10 18.29 -5.94
N ASN A 15 3.14 17.52 -6.42
CA ASN A 15 1.73 17.91 -6.38
C ASN A 15 0.89 16.73 -5.95
N LEU A 16 0.82 16.51 -4.63
CA LEU A 16 0.20 15.32 -4.05
C LEU A 16 -1.18 15.61 -3.45
N SER A 17 -1.94 16.51 -4.09
CA SER A 17 -3.34 16.69 -3.68
C SER A 17 -4.13 15.41 -3.97
N GLU A 18 -5.21 15.22 -3.22
CA GLU A 18 -6.07 14.07 -3.45
C GLU A 18 -6.71 14.17 -4.84
N PRO A 19 -6.79 13.06 -5.55
CA PRO A 19 -7.41 13.09 -6.88
C PRO A 19 -8.92 13.26 -6.76
N GLN A 20 -9.53 13.71 -7.84
CA GLN A 20 -10.98 13.77 -7.88
C GLN A 20 -11.50 12.34 -8.09
N MET A 21 -12.19 11.84 -7.08
CA MET A 21 -12.68 10.46 -7.07
C MET A 21 -14.11 10.42 -7.56
N SER A 22 -14.37 9.62 -8.58
CA SER A 22 -15.75 9.37 -9.02
C SER A 22 -16.41 8.42 -8.03
N ASP A 23 -17.73 8.25 -8.17
CA ASP A 23 -18.44 7.26 -7.36
C ASP A 23 -17.88 5.86 -7.59
N GLN A 24 -17.54 5.54 -8.85
CA GLN A 24 -16.93 4.24 -9.15
C GLN A 24 -15.56 4.10 -8.50
N ASP A 25 -14.76 5.18 -8.47
CA ASP A 25 -13.46 5.16 -7.81
C ASP A 25 -13.62 4.84 -6.33
N TRP A 26 -14.58 5.51 -5.65
CA TRP A 26 -14.81 5.25 -4.24
C TRP A 26 -15.30 3.82 -4.00
N GLU A 27 -16.15 3.32 -4.88
CA GLU A 27 -16.64 1.96 -4.76
C GLU A 27 -15.49 0.96 -4.86
N ASP A 28 -14.66 1.11 -5.89
CA ASP A 28 -13.52 0.21 -6.09
C ASP A 28 -12.49 0.34 -4.96
N PHE A 29 -12.29 1.57 -4.48
CA PHE A 29 -11.34 1.81 -3.41
C PHE A 29 -11.78 1.12 -2.13
N ASN A 30 -13.04 1.32 -1.75
CA ASN A 30 -13.58 0.73 -0.54
C ASN A 30 -13.71 -0.79 -0.63
N ASP A 31 -14.09 -1.31 -1.80
CA ASP A 31 -14.09 -2.76 -2.03
C ASP A 31 -12.70 -3.35 -1.82
N GLY A 32 -11.69 -2.67 -2.36
CA GLY A 32 -10.31 -3.11 -2.19
C GLY A 32 -9.90 -3.15 -0.73
N ILE A 33 -10.33 -2.15 0.06
CA ILE A 33 -10.02 -2.12 1.50
C ILE A 33 -10.68 -3.30 2.23
N VAL A 34 -11.95 -3.57 1.94
CA VAL A 34 -12.65 -4.69 2.55
C VAL A 34 -11.97 -6.01 2.19
N LEU A 35 -11.62 -6.18 0.93
CA LEU A 35 -10.93 -7.39 0.47
C LEU A 35 -9.57 -7.54 1.15
N PHE A 36 -8.79 -6.46 1.21
CA PHE A 36 -7.49 -6.47 1.85
C PHE A 36 -7.61 -6.86 3.32
N ASN A 37 -8.52 -6.22 4.04
CA ASN A 37 -8.69 -6.46 5.47
C ASN A 37 -9.28 -7.84 5.76
N SER A 38 -9.86 -8.48 4.75
CA SER A 38 -10.36 -9.85 4.84
C SER A 38 -9.31 -10.87 4.41
N GLY A 39 -8.11 -10.41 4.06
CA GLY A 39 -7.03 -11.28 3.65
C GLY A 39 -7.08 -11.69 2.19
N LYS A 40 -7.95 -11.10 1.39
CA LYS A 40 -8.05 -11.41 -0.04
C LYS A 40 -7.17 -10.46 -0.82
N PHE A 41 -5.86 -10.67 -0.69
CA PHE A 41 -4.88 -9.70 -1.19
C PHE A 41 -4.83 -9.61 -2.71
N TRP A 42 -4.98 -10.72 -3.41
CA TRP A 42 -4.97 -10.67 -4.86
C TRP A 42 -6.18 -9.89 -5.40
N GLU A 43 -7.35 -10.16 -4.84
CA GLU A 43 -8.57 -9.47 -5.26
C GLU A 43 -8.51 -7.97 -4.94
N SER A 44 -7.93 -7.60 -3.77
CA SER A 44 -7.79 -6.19 -3.45
C SER A 44 -6.84 -5.50 -4.43
N HIS A 45 -5.77 -6.18 -4.79
CA HIS A 45 -4.81 -5.70 -5.79
C HIS A 45 -5.55 -5.38 -7.10
N GLU A 46 -6.41 -6.29 -7.54
CA GLU A 46 -7.15 -6.10 -8.79
C GLU A 46 -8.12 -4.92 -8.71
N ALA A 47 -8.83 -4.78 -7.57
CA ALA A 47 -9.77 -3.67 -7.40
C ALA A 47 -9.04 -2.32 -7.46
N TRP A 48 -7.90 -2.22 -6.81
CA TRP A 48 -7.13 -0.98 -6.79
C TRP A 48 -6.46 -0.68 -8.13
N GLU A 49 -6.11 -1.71 -8.90
CA GLU A 49 -5.57 -1.49 -10.24
C GLU A 49 -6.57 -0.80 -11.15
N GLU A 50 -7.86 -1.06 -10.98
CA GLU A 50 -8.89 -0.39 -11.79
C GLU A 50 -8.85 1.11 -11.56
N ILE A 51 -8.65 1.55 -10.31
CA ILE A 51 -8.55 2.97 -10.02
C ILE A 51 -7.27 3.54 -10.63
N TRP A 52 -6.16 2.86 -10.42
CA TRP A 52 -4.87 3.31 -10.90
C TRP A 52 -4.88 3.55 -12.41
N LYS A 53 -5.58 2.69 -13.15
CA LYS A 53 -5.68 2.84 -14.61
C LYS A 53 -6.42 4.09 -15.03
N ARG A 54 -7.33 4.59 -14.18
CA ARG A 54 -8.17 5.74 -14.53
C ARG A 54 -7.53 7.08 -14.17
N HIS A 55 -6.41 7.07 -13.45
CA HIS A 55 -5.76 8.30 -12.99
C HIS A 55 -4.36 8.43 -13.57
N SER A 56 -4.00 9.64 -13.98
CA SER A 56 -2.68 9.91 -14.54
C SER A 56 -1.88 10.93 -13.73
N GLU A 57 -2.51 11.55 -12.73
CA GLU A 57 -1.85 12.54 -11.89
C GLU A 57 -0.89 11.86 -10.91
N ASN A 58 -0.01 12.65 -10.28
CA ASN A 58 1.05 12.11 -9.44
C ASN A 58 0.53 11.32 -8.23
N SER A 59 -0.68 11.67 -7.74
CA SER A 59 -1.29 10.95 -6.62
C SER A 59 -1.56 9.48 -6.93
N ARG A 60 -1.50 9.07 -8.20
CA ARG A 60 -1.67 7.65 -8.55
C ARG A 60 -0.60 6.77 -7.92
N PHE A 61 0.53 7.35 -7.51
CA PHE A 61 1.55 6.59 -6.79
C PHE A 61 1.03 6.04 -5.47
N PHE A 62 0.05 6.69 -4.86
CA PHE A 62 -0.59 6.17 -3.66
C PHE A 62 -1.27 4.83 -3.94
N PHE A 63 -2.07 4.78 -5.02
CA PHE A 63 -2.73 3.52 -5.39
C PHE A 63 -1.70 2.45 -5.71
N GLN A 64 -0.65 2.81 -6.41
CA GLN A 64 0.40 1.88 -6.75
C GLN A 64 1.09 1.32 -5.50
N GLY A 65 1.29 2.17 -4.48
CA GLY A 65 1.85 1.74 -3.21
C GLY A 65 0.95 0.71 -2.53
N LEU A 66 -0.36 0.97 -2.47
CA LEU A 66 -1.32 0.03 -1.89
C LEU A 66 -1.34 -1.29 -2.65
N ILE A 67 -1.31 -1.21 -3.98
CA ILE A 67 -1.26 -2.39 -4.85
C ILE A 67 -0.05 -3.25 -4.49
N GLN A 68 1.09 -2.61 -4.25
CA GLN A 68 2.31 -3.35 -3.94
C GLN A 68 2.29 -3.96 -2.54
N VAL A 69 1.64 -3.31 -1.57
CA VAL A 69 1.45 -3.93 -0.26
C VAL A 69 0.65 -5.22 -0.42
N ALA A 70 -0.45 -5.16 -1.16
CA ALA A 70 -1.30 -6.33 -1.39
C ALA A 70 -0.53 -7.44 -2.11
N ALA A 71 0.24 -7.06 -3.13
CA ALA A 71 1.05 -8.04 -3.87
C ALA A 71 2.08 -8.70 -2.97
N GLY A 72 2.71 -7.92 -2.09
CA GLY A 72 3.68 -8.45 -1.14
C GLY A 72 3.07 -9.47 -0.19
N LEU A 73 1.88 -9.16 0.34
CA LEU A 73 1.20 -10.07 1.25
C LEU A 73 0.70 -11.32 0.53
N HIS A 74 0.33 -11.19 -0.74
CA HIS A 74 -0.01 -12.34 -1.56
C HIS A 74 1.20 -13.26 -1.71
N GLN A 75 2.39 -12.69 -1.95
CA GLN A 75 3.61 -13.48 -2.05
C GLN A 75 3.98 -14.11 -0.70
N LEU A 76 3.72 -13.41 0.39
CA LEU A 76 3.95 -13.97 1.72
C LEU A 76 3.15 -15.27 1.91
N ARG A 77 1.89 -15.27 1.50
CA ARG A 77 1.06 -16.47 1.58
C ARG A 77 1.55 -17.59 0.70
N ARG A 78 2.20 -17.25 -0.41
CA ARG A 78 2.77 -18.23 -1.32
C ARG A 78 4.17 -18.65 -0.89
N ASN A 79 4.66 -18.12 0.22
CA ASN A 79 5.97 -18.44 0.75
C ASN A 79 7.11 -18.07 -0.21
N ILE A 80 6.97 -16.90 -0.86
CA ILE A 80 7.96 -16.41 -1.83
C ILE A 80 8.67 -15.21 -1.24
N TYR A 81 9.78 -15.44 -0.57
CA TYR A 81 10.52 -14.44 0.20
C TYR A 81 10.90 -13.22 -0.64
N HIS A 82 11.51 -13.44 -1.79
CA HIS A 82 12.01 -12.33 -2.60
C HIS A 82 10.88 -11.45 -3.12
N GLY A 83 9.71 -12.02 -3.35
CA GLY A 83 8.53 -11.25 -3.75
C GLY A 83 8.05 -10.35 -2.65
N VAL A 84 8.00 -10.85 -1.41
CA VAL A 84 7.59 -10.04 -0.26
C VAL A 84 8.56 -8.88 -0.08
N GLU A 85 9.84 -9.18 -0.05
CA GLU A 85 10.88 -8.19 0.20
C GLU A 85 10.84 -7.07 -0.85
N LYS A 86 10.74 -7.45 -2.11
CA LYS A 86 10.72 -6.50 -3.21
C LYS A 86 9.47 -5.61 -3.16
N HIS A 87 8.31 -6.21 -2.93
CA HIS A 87 7.07 -5.44 -2.93
C HIS A 87 6.97 -4.51 -1.73
N PHE A 88 7.41 -4.95 -0.56
CA PHE A 88 7.42 -4.07 0.61
C PHE A 88 8.34 -2.87 0.39
N ARG A 89 9.51 -3.11 -0.16
CA ARG A 89 10.46 -2.04 -0.44
C ARG A 89 9.86 -1.02 -1.41
N ASN A 90 9.26 -1.51 -2.49
CA ASN A 90 8.66 -0.63 -3.49
C ASN A 90 7.43 0.10 -2.95
N ALA A 91 6.64 -0.55 -2.11
CA ALA A 91 5.49 0.10 -1.51
C ALA A 91 5.90 1.28 -0.62
N LEU A 92 6.98 1.11 0.14
CA LEU A 92 7.39 2.13 1.10
C LEU A 92 7.76 3.44 0.44
N TRP A 93 8.63 3.42 -0.59
CA TRP A 93 9.03 4.69 -1.18
C TRP A 93 7.85 5.38 -1.88
N LYS A 94 6.85 4.63 -2.30
CA LYS A 94 5.66 5.21 -2.93
C LYS A 94 4.67 5.76 -1.91
N LEU A 95 4.55 5.11 -0.74
CA LEU A 95 3.58 5.53 0.27
C LEU A 95 4.09 6.63 1.19
N GLU A 96 5.38 6.67 1.44
CA GLU A 96 5.94 7.61 2.41
C GLU A 96 5.55 9.07 2.15
N PRO A 97 5.51 9.56 0.90
CA PRO A 97 5.13 10.95 0.65
C PRO A 97 3.68 11.28 1.01
N PHE A 98 2.84 10.27 1.18
CA PHE A 98 1.40 10.47 1.43
C PHE A 98 1.02 10.47 2.90
N GLN A 99 2.01 10.38 3.79
CA GLN A 99 1.75 10.45 5.23
C GLN A 99 1.30 11.84 5.61
N PRO A 100 0.53 12.00 6.70
CA PRO A 100 0.03 10.92 7.57
C PRO A 100 -1.28 10.29 7.12
N VAL A 101 -2.10 11.01 6.35
CA VAL A 101 -3.43 10.54 5.93
C VAL A 101 -3.65 10.94 4.48
N PHE A 102 -4.16 10.00 3.69
CA PHE A 102 -4.50 10.27 2.30
C PHE A 102 -5.71 9.45 1.92
N LEU A 103 -6.70 10.08 1.28
CA LEU A 103 -7.97 9.45 0.93
C LEU A 103 -8.56 8.67 2.12
N GLU A 104 -8.51 9.30 3.30
CA GLU A 104 -9.04 8.76 4.56
C GLU A 104 -8.26 7.56 5.09
N VAL A 105 -7.14 7.20 4.49
CA VAL A 105 -6.34 6.06 4.96
C VAL A 105 -5.23 6.56 5.88
N ASP A 106 -5.05 5.85 6.99
CA ASP A 106 -3.95 6.11 7.93
C ASP A 106 -2.65 5.58 7.31
N VAL A 107 -1.99 6.42 6.52
CA VAL A 107 -0.77 6.05 5.81
C VAL A 107 0.41 5.95 6.78
N LYS A 108 0.43 6.79 7.80
CA LYS A 108 1.51 6.75 8.80
C LYS A 108 1.57 5.40 9.50
N TYR A 109 0.42 4.87 9.90
CA TYR A 109 0.35 3.54 10.50
C TYR A 109 0.81 2.47 9.52
N LEU A 110 0.31 2.55 8.27
CA LEU A 110 0.63 1.54 7.25
C LEU A 110 2.14 1.50 6.99
N VAL A 111 2.76 2.66 6.82
CA VAL A 111 4.20 2.75 6.60
C VAL A 111 4.96 2.15 7.79
N LYS A 112 4.53 2.48 9.00
CA LYS A 112 5.17 1.97 10.21
C LYS A 112 5.13 0.45 10.26
N ILE A 113 3.96 -0.14 10.01
CA ILE A 113 3.80 -1.59 10.13
C ILE A 113 4.58 -2.32 9.03
N ILE A 114 4.64 -1.74 7.82
CA ILE A 114 5.42 -2.34 6.74
C ILE A 114 6.92 -2.31 7.09
N LYS A 115 7.40 -1.22 7.68
CA LYS A 115 8.80 -1.14 8.11
C LYS A 115 9.11 -2.20 9.16
N GLU A 116 8.20 -2.42 10.09
CA GLU A 116 8.37 -3.49 11.07
C GLU A 116 8.37 -4.85 10.41
N GLY A 117 7.52 -5.03 9.40
CA GLY A 117 7.52 -6.26 8.61
C GLY A 117 8.84 -6.49 7.90
N GLN A 118 9.45 -5.43 7.37
CA GLN A 118 10.76 -5.56 6.73
C GLN A 118 11.83 -6.05 7.73
N LYS A 119 11.79 -5.53 8.95
CA LYS A 119 12.74 -5.98 9.98
C LYS A 119 12.51 -7.45 10.30
N GLU A 120 11.26 -7.86 10.38
CA GLU A 120 10.92 -9.25 10.64
C GLU A 120 11.41 -10.15 9.50
N LEU A 121 11.21 -9.73 8.25
CA LEU A 121 11.70 -10.49 7.10
C LEU A 121 13.21 -10.68 7.16
N ALA A 122 13.95 -9.61 7.50
CA ALA A 122 15.40 -9.69 7.61
C ALA A 122 15.83 -10.63 8.72
N ARG A 123 15.09 -10.62 9.85
CA ARG A 123 15.39 -11.50 10.97
C ARG A 123 15.13 -12.96 10.63
N LEU A 124 14.03 -13.25 9.94
CA LEU A 124 13.64 -14.62 9.62
C LEU A 124 14.43 -15.22 8.47
N GLY A 125 14.69 -14.42 7.45
CA GLY A 125 15.30 -14.93 6.24
C GLY A 125 14.36 -15.79 5.44
N GLU A 126 14.86 -16.28 4.33
CA GLU A 126 14.04 -17.05 3.38
C GLU A 126 13.50 -18.36 3.98
N LYS A 127 14.33 -19.02 4.77
CA LYS A 127 13.98 -20.35 5.28
C LYS A 127 12.90 -20.31 6.37
N GLU A 128 12.79 -19.20 7.07
CA GLU A 128 11.87 -19.07 8.20
C GLU A 128 10.67 -18.20 7.89
N LEU A 129 10.38 -17.95 6.62
CA LEU A 129 9.33 -17.03 6.23
C LEU A 129 7.96 -17.40 6.82
N GLN A 130 7.70 -18.70 7.01
CA GLN A 130 6.43 -19.16 7.56
C GLN A 130 6.20 -18.71 8.99
N ALA A 131 7.25 -18.28 9.68
CA ALA A 131 7.14 -17.78 11.05
C ALA A 131 6.80 -16.30 11.12
N PHE A 132 6.53 -15.66 9.97
CA PHE A 132 6.18 -14.24 9.93
C PHE A 132 4.96 -13.98 10.83
N SER A 133 5.08 -12.97 11.68
CA SER A 133 4.09 -12.71 12.72
C SER A 133 2.78 -12.18 12.14
N GLN A 134 1.67 -12.77 12.54
CA GLN A 134 0.33 -12.33 12.12
C GLN A 134 0.07 -10.88 12.55
N ARG A 135 0.61 -10.44 13.68
CA ARG A 135 0.40 -9.06 14.15
C ARG A 135 1.07 -8.04 13.23
N LEU A 136 1.96 -8.48 12.35
CA LEU A 136 2.63 -7.60 11.40
C LEU A 136 1.97 -7.61 10.02
N ILE A 137 0.88 -8.34 9.86
CA ILE A 137 0.05 -8.25 8.65
C ILE A 137 -0.76 -6.97 8.79
N PRO A 138 -0.54 -5.96 7.95
CA PRO A 138 -1.22 -4.68 8.13
C PRO A 138 -2.71 -4.74 7.81
N GLN A 139 -3.45 -3.84 8.43
CA GLN A 139 -4.83 -3.53 8.06
C GLN A 139 -4.84 -2.15 7.43
N ILE A 140 -5.77 -1.91 6.53
CA ILE A 140 -6.01 -0.54 6.04
C ILE A 140 -6.98 0.11 7.02
N ILE A 141 -6.54 1.16 7.68
CA ILE A 141 -7.31 1.84 8.71
C ILE A 141 -7.86 3.14 8.11
N LYS A 142 -9.18 3.32 8.19
CA LYS A 142 -9.82 4.56 7.73
C LYS A 142 -9.87 5.56 8.86
N VAL A 143 -9.55 6.81 8.55
CA VAL A 143 -9.53 7.90 9.52
C VAL A 143 -10.56 8.93 9.08
N LYS A 144 -11.43 9.35 10.01
CA LYS A 144 -12.40 10.39 9.71
C LYS A 144 -11.72 11.74 9.69
N HIS A 145 -12.11 12.59 8.75
CA HIS A 145 -11.64 13.97 8.72
C HIS A 145 -12.19 14.71 9.91
N SER A 146 -11.32 15.40 10.64
CA SER A 146 -11.77 16.21 11.78
C SER A 146 -12.71 17.32 11.34
N SER A 147 -12.53 17.85 10.15
CA SER A 147 -13.39 18.90 9.63
C SER A 147 -14.83 18.43 9.45
N ASN A 148 -15.04 17.15 9.28
CA ASN A 148 -16.39 16.59 9.14
C ASN A 148 -17.13 16.54 10.44
N ILE A 149 -16.43 16.70 11.55
CA ILE A 149 -17.01 16.57 12.88
C ILE A 149 -17.54 17.91 13.36
N SER A 150 -17.01 18.98 12.82
CA SER A 150 -17.31 20.32 13.29
C SER A 150 -18.68 20.84 12.88
N LYS A 151 -19.45 20.05 12.23
CA LYS A 151 -20.78 20.48 11.77
C LYS A 151 -21.78 20.50 12.89
#